data_8a33586412c61b9b60f4e1668c02e9eb
#
_entry.id   8a33586412c61b9b60f4e1668c02e9eb
#
_cell.length_a   1.000
_cell.length_b   1.000
_cell.length_c   1.000
_cell.angle_alpha   90.00
_cell.angle_beta   90.00
_cell.angle_gamma   90.00
#
_symmetry.space_group_name_H-M   'P 1'
#
loop_
_entity.id
_entity.type
_entity.pdbx_description
1 polymer ?
#
loop_
_entity_poly.entity_id
_entity_poly.type
_entity_poly.pdbx_seq_one_letter_code
_entity_poly.pdbx_strand_id
1 'polypeptide(L)'
;VMNSLGILGLVQAVGGDLAMAGMTLASIQAPNGRGARHVVRAGDRQFLVIDESYNANPASMKAAFATLAQAHVEKGAHRIAVLGDMLELGADEIQMHRDLAGAIEAAEIDRVYACGPLMRALYEVLPANHQGGYAENSEMLLPLLARKLGQGDAVMIKGSFGSRMGLVVEGLLALSKVRSLESKGK
;
A
#
# COMPACT_ATOMS: atom_id res chain seq x y z
N VAL A 1 4.61 -16.24 1.16
CA VAL A 1 4.52 -17.65 1.60
C VAL A 1 4.82 -18.60 0.44
N MET A 2 4.13 -18.54 -0.71
CA MET A 2 4.34 -19.49 -1.83
C MET A 2 5.78 -19.51 -2.35
N ASN A 3 6.40 -18.35 -2.56
CA ASN A 3 7.80 -18.27 -3.01
C ASN A 3 8.78 -18.86 -1.99
N SER A 4 8.54 -18.65 -0.69
CA SER A 4 9.37 -19.21 0.38
C SER A 4 9.31 -20.74 0.42
N LEU A 5 8.12 -21.31 0.21
CA LEU A 5 7.96 -22.78 0.11
C LEU A 5 8.70 -23.34 -1.12
N GLY A 6 8.62 -22.65 -2.26
CA GLY A 6 9.38 -23.02 -3.46
C GLY A 6 10.89 -23.02 -3.22
N ILE A 7 11.42 -21.98 -2.54
CA ILE A 7 12.85 -21.90 -2.20
C ILE A 7 13.24 -23.07 -1.28
N LEU A 8 12.47 -23.35 -0.23
CA LEU A 8 12.75 -24.47 0.67
C LEU A 8 12.71 -25.82 -0.06
N GLY A 9 11.76 -26.01 -0.99
CA GLY A 9 11.70 -27.20 -1.84
C GLY A 9 12.95 -27.37 -2.72
N LEU A 10 13.45 -26.28 -3.30
CA LEU A 10 14.70 -26.31 -4.08
C LEU A 10 15.92 -26.61 -3.21
N VAL A 11 16.02 -25.99 -2.02
CA VAL A 11 17.09 -26.29 -1.06
C VAL A 11 17.09 -27.75 -0.69
N GLN A 12 15.92 -28.34 -0.41
CA GLN A 12 15.78 -29.75 -0.10
C GLN A 12 16.21 -30.64 -1.28
N ALA A 13 15.80 -30.28 -2.49
CA ALA A 13 16.11 -31.05 -3.70
C ALA A 13 17.61 -31.14 -3.99
N VAL A 14 18.40 -30.12 -3.60
CA VAL A 14 19.85 -30.12 -3.74
C VAL A 14 20.58 -30.61 -2.47
N GLY A 15 19.86 -31.15 -1.48
CA GLY A 15 20.46 -31.67 -0.23
C GLY A 15 20.91 -30.59 0.75
N GLY A 16 20.40 -29.36 0.64
CA GLY A 16 20.74 -28.26 1.55
C GLY A 16 20.03 -28.35 2.91
N ASP A 17 20.54 -27.61 3.87
CA ASP A 17 19.99 -27.54 5.24
C ASP A 17 18.73 -26.67 5.29
N LEU A 18 17.56 -27.33 5.50
CA LEU A 18 16.26 -26.67 5.60
C LEU A 18 16.12 -25.76 6.83
N ALA A 19 16.78 -26.12 7.95
CA ALA A 19 16.70 -25.31 9.17
C ALA A 19 17.43 -24.00 8.96
N MET A 20 18.64 -24.05 8.40
CA MET A 20 19.41 -22.85 8.04
C MET A 20 18.69 -22.00 7.00
N ALA A 21 18.11 -22.62 5.96
CA ALA A 21 17.33 -21.92 4.95
C ALA A 21 16.10 -21.23 5.55
N GLY A 22 15.38 -21.90 6.46
CA GLY A 22 14.25 -21.34 7.18
C GLY A 22 14.61 -20.14 8.04
N MET A 23 15.72 -20.22 8.78
CA MET A 23 16.24 -19.10 9.59
C MET A 23 16.64 -17.90 8.70
N THR A 24 17.30 -18.18 7.58
CA THR A 24 17.67 -17.14 6.61
C THR A 24 16.44 -16.46 6.02
N LEU A 25 15.42 -17.24 5.61
CA LEU A 25 14.17 -16.69 5.11
C LEU A 25 13.44 -15.83 6.14
N ALA A 26 13.49 -16.21 7.43
CA ALA A 26 12.89 -15.44 8.52
C ALA A 26 13.59 -14.08 8.74
N SER A 27 14.85 -13.95 8.39
CA SER A 27 15.64 -12.70 8.49
C SER A 27 15.47 -11.77 7.28
N ILE A 28 14.90 -12.24 6.18
CA ILE A 28 14.71 -11.43 4.98
C ILE A 28 13.60 -10.41 5.22
N GLN A 29 13.96 -9.14 5.10
CA GLN A 29 12.97 -8.06 5.10
C GLN A 29 12.33 -7.93 3.72
N ALA A 30 11.05 -7.52 3.71
CA ALA A 30 10.36 -7.23 2.46
C ALA A 30 11.12 -6.10 1.71
N PRO A 31 11.43 -6.27 0.42
CA PRO A 31 12.03 -5.19 -0.35
C PRO A 31 11.04 -4.04 -0.50
N ASN A 32 11.56 -2.83 -0.72
CA ASN A 32 10.75 -1.63 -0.95
C ASN A 32 9.70 -1.88 -2.04
N GLY A 33 8.49 -1.39 -1.83
CA GLY A 33 7.38 -1.56 -2.75
C GLY A 33 6.70 -2.94 -2.73
N ARG A 34 7.11 -3.86 -1.86
CA ARG A 34 6.61 -5.25 -1.79
C ARG A 34 6.25 -5.70 -0.38
N GLY A 35 5.42 -4.92 0.31
CA GLY A 35 4.91 -5.23 1.64
C GLY A 35 5.76 -4.69 2.79
N ALA A 36 6.69 -3.79 2.52
CA ALA A 36 7.45 -3.12 3.57
C ALA A 36 6.50 -2.29 4.46
N ARG A 37 6.71 -2.36 5.77
CA ARG A 37 5.88 -1.68 6.77
C ARG A 37 6.68 -0.61 7.48
N HIS A 38 6.13 0.61 7.53
CA HIS A 38 6.78 1.76 8.13
C HIS A 38 5.83 2.43 9.11
N VAL A 39 6.33 2.74 10.31
CA VAL A 39 5.59 3.58 11.26
C VAL A 39 6.05 5.02 11.05
N VAL A 40 5.13 5.87 10.59
CA VAL A 40 5.37 7.29 10.35
C VAL A 40 4.89 8.10 11.54
N ARG A 41 5.74 9.01 12.03
CA ARG A 41 5.42 9.96 13.10
C ARG A 41 5.44 11.37 12.54
N ALA A 42 4.25 11.98 12.42
CA ALA A 42 4.06 13.29 11.83
C ALA A 42 3.38 14.22 12.85
N GLY A 43 4.16 15.07 13.52
CA GLY A 43 3.65 15.89 14.62
C GLY A 43 3.26 15.04 15.83
N ASP A 44 2.02 15.15 16.25
CA ASP A 44 1.40 14.43 17.38
C ASP A 44 0.69 13.12 16.96
N ARG A 45 0.68 12.81 15.65
CA ARG A 45 0.03 11.63 15.08
C ARG A 45 1.04 10.59 14.61
N GLN A 46 0.65 9.32 14.74
CA GLN A 46 1.41 8.17 14.26
C GLN A 46 0.48 7.29 13.43
N PHE A 47 0.94 6.79 12.29
CA PHE A 47 0.19 5.90 11.43
C PHE A 47 1.10 4.86 10.77
N LEU A 48 0.51 3.74 10.33
CA LEU A 48 1.20 2.67 9.63
C LEU A 48 1.14 2.92 8.12
N VAL A 49 2.27 2.82 7.43
CA VAL A 49 2.36 2.78 5.96
C VAL A 49 2.76 1.37 5.53
N ILE A 50 1.97 0.76 4.64
CA ILE A 50 2.25 -0.51 3.98
C ILE A 50 2.60 -0.20 2.52
N ASP A 51 3.86 -0.40 2.17
CA ASP A 51 4.39 -0.08 0.86
C ASP A 51 4.26 -1.26 -0.11
N GLU A 52 3.28 -1.21 -1.01
CA GLU A 52 3.03 -2.14 -2.10
C GLU A 52 3.21 -1.46 -3.48
N SER A 53 3.98 -0.37 -3.53
CA SER A 53 4.06 0.58 -4.65
C SER A 53 4.85 0.11 -5.86
N TYR A 54 5.44 -1.10 -5.82
CA TYR A 54 6.32 -1.58 -6.90
C TYR A 54 5.55 -1.87 -8.20
N ASN A 55 4.44 -2.60 -8.12
CA ASN A 55 3.62 -2.94 -9.28
C ASN A 55 2.19 -3.32 -8.87
N ALA A 56 1.26 -3.32 -9.84
CA ALA A 56 -0.13 -3.63 -9.60
C ALA A 56 -0.76 -4.42 -10.77
N ASN A 57 -1.62 -5.37 -10.41
CA ASN A 57 -2.58 -6.06 -11.25
C ASN A 57 -3.80 -6.44 -10.39
N PRO A 58 -4.94 -6.86 -10.98
CA PRO A 58 -6.16 -7.13 -10.21
C PRO A 58 -5.98 -8.14 -9.07
N ALA A 59 -5.21 -9.22 -9.29
CA ALA A 59 -4.98 -10.23 -8.25
C ALA A 59 -4.13 -9.68 -7.10
N SER A 60 -3.06 -8.93 -7.41
CA SER A 60 -2.19 -8.33 -6.41
C SER A 60 -2.89 -7.19 -5.65
N MET A 61 -3.82 -6.45 -6.27
CA MET A 61 -4.66 -5.46 -5.59
C MET A 61 -5.54 -6.13 -4.54
N LYS A 62 -6.26 -7.20 -4.90
CA LYS A 62 -7.11 -7.96 -3.96
C LYS A 62 -6.29 -8.54 -2.80
N ALA A 63 -5.10 -9.07 -3.06
CA ALA A 63 -4.20 -9.56 -2.02
C ALA A 63 -3.74 -8.44 -1.07
N ALA A 64 -3.45 -7.26 -1.59
CA ALA A 64 -3.06 -6.10 -0.79
C ALA A 64 -4.24 -5.59 0.07
N PHE A 65 -5.47 -5.60 -0.45
CA PHE A 65 -6.66 -5.27 0.34
C PHE A 65 -6.85 -6.25 1.51
N ALA A 66 -6.70 -7.55 1.26
CA ALA A 66 -6.75 -8.56 2.32
C ALA A 66 -5.64 -8.36 3.39
N THR A 67 -4.46 -7.89 2.98
CA THR A 67 -3.37 -7.53 3.90
C THR A 67 -3.72 -6.29 4.72
N LEU A 68 -4.30 -5.26 4.10
CA LEU A 68 -4.76 -4.05 4.79
C LEU A 68 -5.88 -4.36 5.79
N ALA A 69 -6.83 -5.24 5.43
CA ALA A 69 -7.92 -5.67 6.31
C ALA A 69 -7.42 -6.28 7.63
N GLN A 70 -6.27 -6.95 7.60
CA GLN A 70 -5.63 -7.53 8.78
C GLN A 70 -4.77 -6.54 9.58
N ALA A 71 -4.58 -5.32 9.08
CA ALA A 71 -3.83 -4.31 9.81
C ALA A 71 -4.60 -3.88 11.07
N HIS A 72 -3.88 -3.87 12.19
CA HIS A 72 -4.44 -3.32 13.42
C HIS A 72 -4.62 -1.81 13.27
N VAL A 73 -5.81 -1.32 13.57
CA VAL A 73 -6.14 0.11 13.66
C VAL A 73 -6.72 0.43 15.03
N GLU A 74 -6.40 1.59 15.56
CA GLU A 74 -6.94 2.07 16.84
C GLU A 74 -8.44 2.40 16.71
N LYS A 75 -9.14 2.49 17.82
CA LYS A 75 -10.56 2.87 17.82
C LYS A 75 -10.74 4.27 17.23
N GLY A 76 -11.50 4.38 16.16
CA GLY A 76 -11.74 5.62 15.43
C GLY A 76 -10.73 5.93 14.33
N ALA A 77 -9.71 5.07 14.16
CA ALA A 77 -8.78 5.14 13.03
C ALA A 77 -9.30 4.35 11.82
N HIS A 78 -8.70 4.54 10.66
CA HIS A 78 -9.18 4.05 9.38
C HIS A 78 -8.16 3.15 8.67
N ARG A 79 -8.69 2.18 7.91
CA ARG A 79 -7.97 1.45 6.86
C ARG A 79 -8.11 2.21 5.55
N ILE A 80 -6.99 2.70 5.03
CA ILE A 80 -6.94 3.60 3.89
C ILE A 80 -6.19 2.93 2.75
N ALA A 81 -6.83 2.77 1.59
CA ALA A 81 -6.17 2.34 0.36
C ALA A 81 -5.80 3.57 -0.49
N VAL A 82 -4.55 3.64 -0.94
CA VAL A 82 -4.03 4.70 -1.81
C VAL A 82 -3.58 4.04 -3.11
N LEU A 83 -4.36 4.26 -4.18
CA LEU A 83 -4.31 3.45 -5.39
C LEU A 83 -3.92 4.29 -6.60
N GLY A 84 -2.91 3.82 -7.34
CA GLY A 84 -2.57 4.29 -8.67
C GLY A 84 -2.97 3.26 -9.74
N ASP A 85 -2.99 3.69 -11.00
CA ASP A 85 -3.39 2.86 -12.13
C ASP A 85 -2.70 1.49 -12.16
N MET A 86 -3.46 0.49 -12.58
CA MET A 86 -2.94 -0.79 -13.06
C MET A 86 -2.73 -0.67 -14.57
N LEU A 87 -1.48 -0.75 -15.01
CA LEU A 87 -1.10 -0.61 -16.41
C LEU A 87 -0.96 -1.99 -17.07
N GLU A 88 -0.91 -2.01 -18.41
CA GLU A 88 -0.68 -3.20 -19.23
C GLU A 88 -1.77 -4.29 -19.09
N LEU A 89 -3.01 -3.90 -18.84
CA LEU A 89 -4.13 -4.82 -18.69
C LEU A 89 -4.90 -5.09 -19.99
N GLY A 90 -4.61 -4.36 -21.07
CA GLY A 90 -5.28 -4.52 -22.36
C GLY A 90 -6.67 -3.87 -22.43
N ALA A 91 -7.54 -4.38 -23.29
CA ALA A 91 -8.82 -3.72 -23.64
C ALA A 91 -9.80 -3.58 -22.49
N ASP A 92 -9.74 -4.46 -21.49
CA ASP A 92 -10.68 -4.50 -20.37
C ASP A 92 -10.19 -3.70 -19.15
N GLU A 93 -9.12 -2.91 -19.29
CA GLU A 93 -8.47 -2.22 -18.18
C GLU A 93 -9.44 -1.36 -17.34
N ILE A 94 -10.35 -0.63 -17.95
CA ILE A 94 -11.33 0.21 -17.25
C ILE A 94 -12.27 -0.65 -16.40
N GLN A 95 -12.76 -1.76 -16.94
CA GLN A 95 -13.65 -2.65 -16.20
C GLN A 95 -12.91 -3.35 -15.05
N MET A 96 -11.66 -3.77 -15.26
CA MET A 96 -10.84 -4.35 -14.21
C MET A 96 -10.58 -3.39 -13.04
N HIS A 97 -10.49 -2.08 -13.30
CA HIS A 97 -10.42 -1.07 -12.24
C HIS A 97 -11.74 -0.95 -11.47
N ARG A 98 -12.90 -0.88 -12.18
CA ARG A 98 -14.22 -0.84 -11.54
C ARG A 98 -14.49 -2.06 -10.66
N ASP A 99 -14.06 -3.24 -11.11
CA ASP A 99 -14.27 -4.51 -10.40
C ASP A 99 -13.54 -4.60 -9.05
N LEU A 100 -12.61 -3.68 -8.77
CA LEU A 100 -11.97 -3.60 -7.46
C LEU A 100 -12.93 -3.12 -6.36
N ALA A 101 -14.03 -2.44 -6.70
CA ALA A 101 -14.97 -1.90 -5.72
C ALA A 101 -15.52 -2.97 -4.77
N GLY A 102 -15.93 -4.12 -5.30
CA GLY A 102 -16.42 -5.24 -4.47
C GLY A 102 -15.35 -5.82 -3.55
N ALA A 103 -14.09 -5.82 -3.97
CA ALA A 103 -12.99 -6.28 -3.13
C ALA A 103 -12.62 -5.28 -2.02
N ILE A 104 -12.79 -3.99 -2.27
CA ILE A 104 -12.62 -2.92 -1.28
C ILE A 104 -13.69 -3.03 -0.19
N GLU A 105 -14.94 -3.23 -0.58
CA GLU A 105 -16.06 -3.43 0.34
C GLU A 105 -15.87 -4.70 1.18
N ALA A 106 -15.55 -5.83 0.55
CA ALA A 106 -15.32 -7.11 1.23
C ALA A 106 -14.12 -7.07 2.21
N ALA A 107 -13.15 -6.19 1.98
CA ALA A 107 -11.99 -5.99 2.86
C ALA A 107 -12.23 -4.93 3.94
N GLU A 108 -13.44 -4.36 4.04
CA GLU A 108 -13.81 -3.32 5.00
C GLU A 108 -12.82 -2.15 5.01
N ILE A 109 -12.46 -1.66 3.82
CA ILE A 109 -11.58 -0.50 3.66
C ILE A 109 -12.42 0.76 3.81
N ASP A 110 -12.05 1.62 4.77
CA ASP A 110 -12.84 2.79 5.14
C ASP A 110 -12.75 3.94 4.13
N ARG A 111 -11.55 4.14 3.53
CA ARG A 111 -11.30 5.25 2.60
C ARG A 111 -10.40 4.82 1.46
N VAL A 112 -10.68 5.35 0.29
CA VAL A 112 -9.87 5.18 -0.93
C VAL A 112 -9.42 6.55 -1.43
N TYR A 113 -8.12 6.71 -1.56
CA TYR A 113 -7.50 7.79 -2.31
C TYR A 113 -7.00 7.21 -3.62
N ALA A 114 -7.30 7.86 -4.73
CA ALA A 114 -7.01 7.32 -6.04
C ALA A 114 -6.31 8.36 -6.93
N CYS A 115 -5.42 7.91 -7.80
CA CYS A 115 -4.86 8.76 -8.84
C CYS A 115 -4.62 8.00 -10.15
N GLY A 116 -4.71 8.75 -11.24
CA GLY A 116 -4.54 8.26 -12.59
C GLY A 116 -5.85 8.11 -13.36
N PRO A 117 -5.80 8.21 -14.70
CA PRO A 117 -6.98 8.24 -15.55
C PRO A 117 -7.80 6.94 -15.49
N LEU A 118 -7.16 5.78 -15.33
CA LEU A 118 -7.85 4.49 -15.26
C LEU A 118 -8.47 4.27 -13.87
N MET A 119 -7.78 4.68 -12.81
CA MET A 119 -8.27 4.56 -11.44
C MET A 119 -9.46 5.47 -11.16
N ARG A 120 -9.70 6.49 -11.99
CA ARG A 120 -10.91 7.30 -11.96
C ARG A 120 -12.17 6.43 -12.09
N ALA A 121 -12.13 5.41 -12.95
CA ALA A 121 -13.27 4.51 -13.16
C ALA A 121 -13.66 3.73 -11.90
N LEU A 122 -12.69 3.33 -11.06
CA LEU A 122 -12.97 2.78 -9.74
C LEU A 122 -13.55 3.87 -8.82
N TYR A 123 -12.89 5.02 -8.74
CA TYR A 123 -13.27 6.08 -7.80
C TYR A 123 -14.71 6.55 -7.98
N GLU A 124 -15.18 6.65 -9.22
CA GLU A 124 -16.54 7.08 -9.56
C GLU A 124 -17.63 6.08 -9.17
N VAL A 125 -17.32 4.78 -9.07
CA VAL A 125 -18.30 3.74 -8.66
C VAL A 125 -18.29 3.46 -7.16
N LEU A 126 -17.30 3.98 -6.42
CA LEU A 126 -17.28 3.85 -4.96
C LEU A 126 -18.38 4.67 -4.30
N PRO A 127 -19.03 4.15 -3.24
CA PRO A 127 -19.91 4.94 -2.39
C PRO A 127 -19.21 6.18 -1.84
N ALA A 128 -19.92 7.30 -1.72
CA ALA A 128 -19.34 8.58 -1.29
C ALA A 128 -18.62 8.53 0.07
N ASN A 129 -19.08 7.66 0.97
CA ASN A 129 -18.43 7.44 2.27
C ASN A 129 -17.08 6.73 2.18
N HIS A 130 -16.76 6.04 1.07
CA HIS A 130 -15.44 5.44 0.81
C HIS A 130 -14.52 6.37 0.02
N GLN A 131 -15.04 7.43 -0.59
CA GLN A 131 -14.26 8.37 -1.39
C GLN A 131 -13.44 9.32 -0.48
N GLY A 132 -12.13 9.07 -0.34
CA GLY A 132 -11.20 9.91 0.40
C GLY A 132 -10.71 11.11 -0.40
N GLY A 133 -10.34 10.91 -1.66
CA GLY A 133 -9.86 11.93 -2.58
C GLY A 133 -9.36 11.34 -3.90
N TYR A 134 -9.40 12.14 -4.95
CA TYR A 134 -8.88 11.81 -6.27
C TYR A 134 -7.95 12.91 -6.78
N ALA A 135 -6.89 12.49 -7.49
CA ALA A 135 -5.96 13.39 -8.18
C ALA A 135 -5.57 12.80 -9.55
N GLU A 136 -5.01 13.60 -10.44
CA GLU A 136 -4.59 13.12 -11.75
C GLU A 136 -3.32 12.26 -11.69
N ASN A 137 -2.49 12.46 -10.68
CA ASN A 137 -1.24 11.73 -10.49
C ASN A 137 -0.84 11.63 -9.01
N SER A 138 0.20 10.84 -8.73
CA SER A 138 0.71 10.59 -7.38
C SER A 138 1.24 11.85 -6.68
N GLU A 139 1.84 12.78 -7.42
CA GLU A 139 2.41 14.02 -6.87
C GLU A 139 1.30 14.93 -6.34
N MET A 140 0.18 15.04 -7.07
CA MET A 140 -0.99 15.80 -6.65
C MET A 140 -1.80 15.11 -5.54
N LEU A 141 -1.75 13.77 -5.48
CA LEU A 141 -2.46 12.99 -4.46
C LEU A 141 -1.82 13.14 -3.07
N LEU A 142 -0.49 13.20 -3.00
CA LEU A 142 0.25 13.25 -1.74
C LEU A 142 -0.22 14.36 -0.78
N PRO A 143 -0.34 15.64 -1.17
CA PRO A 143 -0.78 16.70 -0.27
C PRO A 143 -2.23 16.55 0.19
N LEU A 144 -3.11 15.95 -0.62
CA LEU A 144 -4.49 15.66 -0.24
C LEU A 144 -4.54 14.61 0.86
N LEU A 145 -3.79 13.52 0.67
CA LEU A 145 -3.69 12.42 1.62
C LEU A 145 -3.04 12.86 2.94
N ALA A 146 -1.86 13.49 2.88
CA ALA A 146 -1.07 13.84 4.05
C ALA A 146 -1.81 14.71 5.08
N ARG A 147 -2.75 15.55 4.63
CA ARG A 147 -3.58 16.41 5.49
C ARG A 147 -4.69 15.64 6.22
N LYS A 148 -5.06 14.46 5.72
CA LYS A 148 -6.24 13.71 6.19
C LYS A 148 -5.89 12.50 7.04
N LEU A 149 -4.62 12.05 7.00
CA LEU A 149 -4.17 10.93 7.84
C LEU A 149 -4.23 11.31 9.32
N GLY A 150 -4.78 10.40 10.11
CA GLY A 150 -4.98 10.55 11.55
C GLY A 150 -4.09 9.64 12.40
N GLN A 151 -4.27 9.77 13.71
CA GLN A 151 -3.64 8.88 14.68
C GLN A 151 -4.18 7.46 14.53
N GLY A 152 -3.28 6.48 14.43
CA GLY A 152 -3.62 5.06 14.40
C GLY A 152 -4.07 4.53 13.03
N ASP A 153 -4.13 5.36 11.98
CA ASP A 153 -4.51 4.93 10.63
C ASP A 153 -3.54 3.87 10.08
N ALA A 154 -4.07 2.95 9.27
CA ALA A 154 -3.28 2.04 8.45
C ALA A 154 -3.48 2.41 6.97
N VAL A 155 -2.39 2.74 6.29
CA VAL A 155 -2.38 3.22 4.91
C VAL A 155 -1.61 2.24 4.03
N MET A 156 -2.26 1.67 3.02
CA MET A 156 -1.62 0.82 2.02
C MET A 156 -1.52 1.58 0.69
N ILE A 157 -0.33 1.60 0.09
CA ILE A 157 -0.05 2.36 -1.14
C ILE A 157 0.32 1.37 -2.23
N LYS A 158 -0.45 1.37 -3.34
CA LYS A 158 -0.24 0.44 -4.44
C LYS A 158 -0.60 1.04 -5.80
N GLY A 159 0.18 0.65 -6.83
CA GLY A 159 -0.05 1.00 -8.22
C GLY A 159 1.00 0.36 -9.10
N SER A 160 0.80 0.38 -10.42
CA SER A 160 1.83 -0.03 -11.37
C SER A 160 3.05 0.88 -11.28
N PHE A 161 4.21 0.38 -11.69
CA PHE A 161 5.46 1.16 -11.63
C PHE A 161 5.32 2.54 -12.30
N GLY A 162 4.66 2.59 -13.46
CA GLY A 162 4.42 3.84 -14.20
C GLY A 162 3.49 4.84 -13.48
N SER A 163 2.68 4.41 -12.53
CA SER A 163 1.85 5.32 -11.71
C SER A 163 2.62 6.03 -10.60
N ARG A 164 3.90 5.68 -10.42
CA ARG A 164 4.89 6.35 -9.54
C ARG A 164 4.43 6.47 -8.08
N MET A 165 3.70 5.45 -7.59
CA MET A 165 3.16 5.47 -6.22
C MET A 165 4.24 5.47 -5.13
N GLY A 166 5.48 5.09 -5.46
CA GLY A 166 6.65 5.25 -4.59
C GLY A 166 6.88 6.68 -4.11
N LEU A 167 6.52 7.70 -4.92
CA LEU A 167 6.59 9.11 -4.51
C LEU A 167 5.66 9.42 -3.32
N VAL A 168 4.50 8.79 -3.26
CA VAL A 168 3.58 8.94 -2.13
C VAL A 168 4.20 8.32 -0.87
N VAL A 169 4.78 7.12 -1.00
CA VAL A 169 5.50 6.45 0.09
C VAL A 169 6.62 7.35 0.62
N GLU A 170 7.53 7.78 -0.26
CA GLU A 170 8.67 8.65 0.10
C GLU A 170 8.21 9.94 0.78
N GLY A 171 7.18 10.59 0.24
CA GLY A 171 6.61 11.80 0.79
C GLY A 171 6.03 11.62 2.19
N LEU A 172 5.31 10.52 2.44
CA LEU A 172 4.81 10.21 3.78
C LEU A 172 5.94 9.88 4.77
N LEU A 173 6.96 9.12 4.35
CA LEU A 173 8.12 8.83 5.19
C LEU A 173 8.92 10.09 5.55
N ALA A 174 8.99 11.05 4.64
CA ALA A 174 9.66 12.33 4.88
C ALA A 174 9.01 13.15 6.01
N LEU A 175 7.70 12.97 6.29
CA LEU A 175 7.01 13.62 7.40
C LEU A 175 7.65 13.29 8.77
N SER A 176 8.24 12.10 8.93
CA SER A 176 8.96 11.73 10.15
C SER A 176 10.31 12.45 10.31
N LYS A 177 10.95 12.88 9.22
CA LYS A 177 12.30 13.47 9.22
C LYS A 177 12.28 14.97 9.59
N VAL A 178 11.22 15.67 9.30
CA VAL A 178 11.10 17.12 9.55
C VAL A 178 11.28 17.45 11.04
N ARG A 179 10.75 16.62 11.93
CA ARG A 179 10.82 16.86 13.39
C ARG A 179 12.20 16.64 13.99
N SER A 180 13.04 15.79 13.40
CA SER A 180 14.41 15.55 13.89
C SER A 180 15.35 16.74 13.67
N LEU A 181 15.01 17.64 12.77
CA LEU A 181 15.76 18.88 12.49
C LEU A 181 15.31 20.02 13.40
N GLU A 182 14.01 20.16 13.69
CA GLU A 182 13.47 21.19 14.58
C GLU A 182 13.84 20.94 16.06
N SER A 183 13.98 19.69 16.49
CA SER A 183 14.38 19.35 17.85
C SER A 183 15.88 19.52 18.14
N LYS A 184 16.72 19.68 17.13
CA LYS A 184 18.17 19.93 17.26
C LYS A 184 18.57 21.41 17.21
N GLY A 185 17.58 22.30 17.01
CA GLY A 185 17.79 23.76 16.95
C GLY A 185 17.29 24.54 18.17
N LYS A 186 17.11 23.86 19.32
CA LYS A 186 16.78 24.53 20.61
C LYS A 186 17.84 24.18 21.66
#